data_895e622cda0a468fb40bd813ab6aee51
#
_entry.id   895e622cda0a468fb40bd813ab6aee51
#
_cell.length_a   1.000
_cell.length_b   1.000
_cell.length_c   1.000
_cell.angle_alpha   90.00
_cell.angle_beta   90.00
_cell.angle_gamma   90.00
#
_symmetry.space_group_name_H-M   'P 1'
#
loop_
_entity.id
_entity.type
_entity.pdbx_description
1 polymer ?
#
loop_
_entity_poly.entity_id
_entity_poly.type
_entity_poly.pdbx_seq_one_letter_code
_entity_poly.pdbx_strand_id
1 'polypeptide(L)'
;CSNLFAAQNTKALEVKEHKLKNGLTVWLNEDHSQPKVFGADVVKAGAKDCPDTGIAHYFEHMMFKGTDKIGTVDYDAEKTLLDSIALKYDELAATEDEAARSQIQKEINELSIRSSDYVIPNEFNRLISKYGGSGLNAATSYDATIYFNTFSPQYMSQWAEINSERLLNPVFRLFQSELETVYEEKNMYGDFIDGPVMDR
;
A
#
# COMPACT_ATOMS: atom_id res chain seq x y z
N CYS A 1 46.23 26.17 -15.32
CA CYS A 1 45.26 25.55 -14.42
C CYS A 1 44.55 24.47 -15.20
N SER A 2 45.02 23.22 -15.04
CA SER A 2 44.42 22.05 -15.73
C SER A 2 43.27 21.53 -14.86
N ASN A 3 42.04 21.62 -15.35
CA ASN A 3 40.88 20.98 -14.75
C ASN A 3 40.97 19.48 -14.95
N LEU A 4 41.39 18.76 -13.92
CA LEU A 4 41.15 17.32 -13.80
C LEU A 4 39.68 17.10 -13.47
N PHE A 5 38.85 16.93 -14.49
CA PHE A 5 37.59 16.22 -14.29
C PHE A 5 37.94 14.74 -14.16
N ALA A 6 37.98 14.23 -12.93
CA ALA A 6 37.96 12.81 -12.70
C ALA A 6 36.64 12.27 -13.28
N ALA A 7 36.73 11.53 -14.38
CA ALA A 7 35.61 10.76 -14.88
C ALA A 7 35.22 9.79 -13.77
N GLN A 8 34.11 10.05 -13.10
CA GLN A 8 33.48 9.06 -12.22
C GLN A 8 33.15 7.87 -13.11
N ASN A 9 33.86 6.79 -12.90
CA ASN A 9 33.61 5.51 -13.55
C ASN A 9 32.29 4.97 -12.97
N THR A 10 31.18 5.45 -13.50
CA THR A 10 29.83 4.93 -13.18
C THR A 10 29.77 3.54 -13.77
N LYS A 11 30.13 2.53 -12.94
CA LYS A 11 29.91 1.13 -13.31
C LYS A 11 28.43 0.98 -13.61
N ALA A 12 28.10 0.55 -14.82
CA ALA A 12 26.71 0.29 -15.19
C ALA A 12 26.12 -0.71 -14.19
N LEU A 13 24.88 -0.46 -13.75
CA LEU A 13 24.17 -1.40 -12.89
C LEU A 13 24.02 -2.74 -13.60
N GLU A 14 24.57 -3.80 -13.02
CA GLU A 14 24.42 -5.16 -13.53
C GLU A 14 23.15 -5.75 -12.95
N VAL A 15 22.09 -5.79 -13.77
CA VAL A 15 20.78 -6.30 -13.37
C VAL A 15 20.57 -7.69 -13.94
N LYS A 16 20.26 -8.67 -13.08
CA LYS A 16 19.81 -10.01 -13.47
C LYS A 16 18.29 -10.04 -13.48
N GLU A 17 17.69 -10.35 -14.63
CA GLU A 17 16.25 -10.50 -14.76
C GLU A 17 15.84 -11.96 -14.66
N HIS A 18 14.80 -12.22 -13.85
CA HIS A 18 14.16 -13.53 -13.71
C HIS A 18 12.65 -13.40 -13.91
N LYS A 19 12.09 -14.24 -14.79
CA LYS A 19 10.63 -14.35 -14.96
C LYS A 19 10.12 -15.61 -14.24
N LEU A 20 9.22 -15.41 -13.29
CA LEU A 20 8.57 -16.51 -12.59
C LEU A 20 7.42 -17.10 -13.41
N LYS A 21 6.98 -18.31 -13.06
CA LYS A 21 5.91 -19.03 -13.79
C LYS A 21 4.57 -18.29 -13.78
N ASN A 22 4.31 -17.47 -12.75
CA ASN A 22 3.11 -16.65 -12.61
C ASN A 22 3.17 -15.31 -13.38
N GLY A 23 4.26 -15.07 -14.13
CA GLY A 23 4.47 -13.85 -14.90
C GLY A 23 5.19 -12.72 -14.16
N LEU A 24 5.44 -12.86 -12.85
CA LEU A 24 6.20 -11.86 -12.09
C LEU A 24 7.63 -11.76 -12.62
N THR A 25 8.09 -10.55 -12.88
CA THR A 25 9.48 -10.26 -13.23
C THR A 25 10.22 -9.79 -11.99
N VAL A 26 11.34 -10.46 -11.69
CA VAL A 26 12.22 -10.11 -10.57
C VAL A 26 13.52 -9.57 -11.14
N TRP A 27 13.94 -8.39 -10.68
CA TRP A 27 15.23 -7.80 -11.00
C TRP A 27 16.13 -7.82 -9.77
N LEU A 28 17.33 -8.36 -9.96
CA LEU A 28 18.34 -8.45 -8.92
C LEU A 28 19.57 -7.66 -9.33
N ASN A 29 19.98 -6.74 -8.47
CA ASN A 29 21.25 -6.04 -8.56
C ASN A 29 22.08 -6.36 -7.31
N GLU A 30 23.21 -7.03 -7.49
CA GLU A 30 24.07 -7.43 -6.39
C GLU A 30 25.11 -6.33 -6.06
N ASP A 31 25.05 -5.81 -4.83
CA ASP A 31 26.04 -4.88 -4.28
C ASP A 31 26.51 -5.38 -2.91
N HIS A 32 27.66 -6.05 -2.90
CA HIS A 32 28.24 -6.59 -1.66
C HIS A 32 28.96 -5.52 -0.82
N SER A 33 29.01 -4.27 -1.26
CA SER A 33 29.56 -3.16 -0.47
C SER A 33 28.61 -2.69 0.63
N GLN A 34 27.33 -3.08 0.57
CA GLN A 34 26.30 -2.67 1.50
C GLN A 34 25.81 -3.85 2.37
N PRO A 35 25.63 -3.64 3.69
CA PRO A 35 25.13 -4.69 4.59
C PRO A 35 23.62 -4.85 4.57
N LYS A 36 22.92 -4.15 3.68
CA LYS A 36 21.46 -4.09 3.59
C LYS A 36 20.98 -4.37 2.17
N VAL A 37 19.78 -4.90 2.06
CA VAL A 37 19.03 -5.03 0.81
C VAL A 37 17.98 -3.94 0.76
N PHE A 38 17.85 -3.28 -0.37
CA PHE A 38 16.66 -2.49 -0.73
C PHE A 38 15.73 -3.38 -1.53
N GLY A 39 14.54 -3.63 -1.00
CA GLY A 39 13.50 -4.38 -1.68
C GLY A 39 12.36 -3.48 -2.10
N ALA A 40 11.84 -3.68 -3.30
CA ALA A 40 10.71 -2.94 -3.83
C ALA A 40 9.80 -3.83 -4.65
N ASP A 41 8.49 -3.69 -4.42
CA ASP A 41 7.42 -4.25 -5.25
C ASP A 41 6.85 -3.14 -6.11
N VAL A 42 6.90 -3.31 -7.43
CA VAL A 42 6.41 -2.33 -8.40
C VAL A 42 5.15 -2.87 -9.07
N VAL A 43 4.03 -2.21 -8.80
CA VAL A 43 2.74 -2.48 -9.43
C VAL A 43 2.56 -1.51 -10.59
N LYS A 44 2.33 -2.02 -11.81
CA LYS A 44 2.11 -1.21 -13.02
C LYS A 44 0.68 -0.68 -13.07
N ALA A 45 0.25 -0.03 -12.00
CA ALA A 45 -1.01 0.68 -11.90
C ALA A 45 -0.75 1.98 -11.11
N GLY A 46 -1.26 3.09 -11.59
CA GLY A 46 -1.06 4.40 -11.00
C GLY A 46 -2.23 5.34 -11.29
N ALA A 47 -2.02 6.63 -11.09
CA ALA A 47 -3.09 7.62 -11.21
C ALA A 47 -3.76 7.65 -12.60
N LYS A 48 -3.02 7.32 -13.68
CA LYS A 48 -3.58 7.27 -15.05
C LYS A 48 -4.67 6.22 -15.25
N ASP A 49 -4.67 5.14 -14.46
CA ASP A 49 -5.60 4.02 -14.62
C ASP A 49 -6.99 4.33 -14.05
N CYS A 50 -7.05 5.32 -13.13
CA CYS A 50 -8.30 5.84 -12.58
C CYS A 50 -8.18 7.35 -12.38
N PRO A 51 -8.12 8.14 -13.46
CA PRO A 51 -7.94 9.58 -13.40
C PRO A 51 -9.06 10.25 -12.60
N ASP A 52 -8.73 11.34 -11.93
CA ASP A 52 -9.63 12.19 -11.14
C ASP A 52 -10.26 11.55 -9.88
N THR A 53 -10.00 10.28 -9.61
CA THR A 53 -10.61 9.57 -8.47
C THR A 53 -9.73 9.50 -7.22
N GLY A 54 -8.39 9.54 -7.40
CA GLY A 54 -7.43 9.29 -6.31
C GLY A 54 -7.40 7.83 -5.81
N ILE A 55 -8.11 6.91 -6.49
CA ILE A 55 -8.28 5.52 -6.02
C ILE A 55 -6.96 4.75 -5.99
N ALA A 56 -6.02 5.05 -6.89
CA ALA A 56 -4.70 4.40 -6.89
C ALA A 56 -3.91 4.72 -5.60
N HIS A 57 -3.91 5.98 -5.16
CA HIS A 57 -3.30 6.40 -3.92
C HIS A 57 -4.05 5.83 -2.70
N TYR A 58 -5.37 5.84 -2.73
CA TYR A 58 -6.17 5.21 -1.68
C TYR A 58 -5.89 3.71 -1.56
N PHE A 59 -5.78 3.00 -2.70
CA PHE A 59 -5.45 1.58 -2.72
C PHE A 59 -4.05 1.32 -2.16
N GLU A 60 -3.09 2.20 -2.40
CA GLU A 60 -1.76 2.16 -1.80
C GLU A 60 -1.86 2.08 -0.27
N HIS A 61 -2.63 2.98 0.35
CA HIS A 61 -2.85 2.99 1.80
C HIS A 61 -3.52 1.71 2.30
N MET A 62 -4.52 1.21 1.57
CA MET A 62 -5.24 -0.01 1.94
C MET A 62 -4.34 -1.25 1.96
N MET A 63 -3.27 -1.29 1.15
CA MET A 63 -2.31 -2.38 1.12
C MET A 63 -1.44 -2.49 2.39
N PHE A 64 -1.47 -1.52 3.30
CA PHE A 64 -0.83 -1.57 4.62
C PHE A 64 -1.77 -2.07 5.73
N LYS A 65 -3.05 -2.29 5.44
CA LYS A 65 -4.04 -2.70 6.46
C LYS A 65 -3.95 -4.18 6.80
N GLY A 66 -3.18 -4.96 6.05
CA GLY A 66 -2.88 -6.37 6.29
C GLY A 66 -3.63 -7.32 5.36
N THR A 67 -3.73 -8.57 5.79
CA THR A 67 -4.27 -9.69 5.01
C THR A 67 -5.24 -10.50 5.86
N ASP A 68 -5.67 -11.66 5.37
CA ASP A 68 -6.42 -12.63 6.16
C ASP A 68 -5.62 -13.25 7.33
N LYS A 69 -4.27 -13.07 7.33
CA LYS A 69 -3.35 -13.59 8.36
C LYS A 69 -2.60 -12.50 9.13
N ILE A 70 -2.54 -11.30 8.59
CA ILE A 70 -1.80 -10.15 9.14
C ILE A 70 -2.79 -9.03 9.43
N GLY A 71 -2.74 -8.45 10.61
CA GLY A 71 -3.56 -7.30 10.99
C GLY A 71 -4.90 -7.66 11.60
N THR A 72 -5.13 -8.93 11.96
CA THR A 72 -6.36 -9.40 12.60
C THR A 72 -6.08 -10.42 13.69
N VAL A 73 -6.91 -10.43 14.73
CA VAL A 73 -6.87 -11.46 15.79
C VAL A 73 -7.73 -12.67 15.45
N ASP A 74 -8.76 -12.49 14.60
CA ASP A 74 -9.70 -13.53 14.15
C ASP A 74 -10.33 -13.10 12.83
N TYR A 75 -9.77 -13.58 11.74
CA TYR A 75 -10.23 -13.18 10.40
C TYR A 75 -11.63 -13.72 10.08
N ASP A 76 -11.98 -14.91 10.51
CA ASP A 76 -13.30 -15.50 10.20
C ASP A 76 -14.43 -14.68 10.82
N ALA A 77 -14.24 -14.23 12.07
CA ALA A 77 -15.16 -13.35 12.73
C ALA A 77 -15.17 -11.94 12.11
N GLU A 78 -14.01 -11.36 11.83
CA GLU A 78 -13.86 -10.08 11.17
C GLU A 78 -14.50 -10.07 9.78
N LYS A 79 -14.27 -11.12 8.97
CA LYS A 79 -14.80 -11.25 7.62
C LYS A 79 -16.31 -11.14 7.55
N THR A 80 -17.01 -11.71 8.50
CA THR A 80 -18.48 -11.63 8.56
C THR A 80 -18.97 -10.17 8.67
N LEU A 81 -18.22 -9.34 9.43
CA LEU A 81 -18.54 -7.91 9.55
C LEU A 81 -18.13 -7.15 8.30
N LEU A 82 -16.98 -7.45 7.72
CA LEU A 82 -16.52 -6.82 6.48
C LEU A 82 -17.46 -7.11 5.30
N ASP A 83 -17.93 -8.36 5.17
CA ASP A 83 -18.93 -8.74 4.16
C ASP A 83 -20.24 -7.96 4.37
N SER A 84 -20.67 -7.78 5.62
CA SER A 84 -21.86 -7.01 5.96
C SER A 84 -21.68 -5.52 5.62
N ILE A 85 -20.50 -4.95 5.87
CA ILE A 85 -20.16 -3.57 5.50
C ILE A 85 -20.22 -3.41 3.98
N ALA A 86 -19.65 -4.34 3.23
CA ALA A 86 -19.69 -4.29 1.76
C ALA A 86 -21.13 -4.28 1.23
N LEU A 87 -22.00 -5.17 1.73
CA LEU A 87 -23.41 -5.19 1.36
C LEU A 87 -24.15 -3.89 1.70
N LYS A 88 -23.80 -3.25 2.82
CA LYS A 88 -24.37 -1.96 3.21
C LYS A 88 -23.90 -0.81 2.31
N TYR A 89 -22.68 -0.85 1.79
CA TYR A 89 -22.23 0.11 0.77
C TYR A 89 -22.98 -0.09 -0.56
N ASP A 90 -23.25 -1.33 -0.97
CA ASP A 90 -24.07 -1.60 -2.16
C ASP A 90 -25.52 -1.08 -1.98
N GLU A 91 -26.11 -1.28 -0.80
CA GLU A 91 -27.41 -0.74 -0.44
C GLU A 91 -27.42 0.80 -0.46
N LEU A 92 -26.38 1.42 0.10
CA LEU A 92 -26.20 2.88 0.11
C LEU A 92 -26.11 3.45 -1.32
N ALA A 93 -25.39 2.76 -2.21
CA ALA A 93 -25.24 3.17 -3.60
C ALA A 93 -26.56 3.10 -4.39
N ALA A 94 -27.43 2.15 -4.03
CA ALA A 94 -28.75 1.95 -4.68
C ALA A 94 -29.87 2.82 -4.07
N THR A 95 -29.62 3.53 -2.96
CA THR A 95 -30.64 4.29 -2.23
C THR A 95 -30.55 5.78 -2.54
N GLU A 96 -31.65 6.40 -2.98
CA GLU A 96 -31.75 7.84 -3.28
C GLU A 96 -32.30 8.67 -2.11
N ASP A 97 -33.14 8.06 -1.25
CA ASP A 97 -33.77 8.74 -0.12
C ASP A 97 -32.76 9.13 0.96
N GLU A 98 -32.65 10.41 1.27
CA GLU A 98 -31.68 10.98 2.21
C GLU A 98 -31.81 10.41 3.64
N ALA A 99 -33.03 10.16 4.13
CA ALA A 99 -33.25 9.63 5.47
C ALA A 99 -32.79 8.16 5.53
N ALA A 100 -33.12 7.38 4.50
CA ALA A 100 -32.66 5.99 4.38
C ALA A 100 -31.13 5.92 4.23
N ARG A 101 -30.52 6.78 3.41
CA ARG A 101 -29.06 6.88 3.28
C ARG A 101 -28.38 7.18 4.63
N SER A 102 -28.91 8.13 5.37
CA SER A 102 -28.37 8.48 6.69
C SER A 102 -28.47 7.30 7.67
N GLN A 103 -29.53 6.50 7.60
CA GLN A 103 -29.67 5.29 8.43
C GLN A 103 -28.67 4.21 8.03
N ILE A 104 -28.48 3.95 6.74
CA ILE A 104 -27.48 2.98 6.24
C ILE A 104 -26.08 3.39 6.64
N GLN A 105 -25.73 4.67 6.56
CA GLN A 105 -24.42 5.17 7.01
C GLN A 105 -24.17 4.93 8.52
N LYS A 106 -25.20 5.07 9.34
CA LYS A 106 -25.08 4.73 10.79
C LYS A 106 -24.81 3.25 10.97
N GLU A 107 -25.50 2.39 10.25
CA GLU A 107 -25.29 0.93 10.30
C GLU A 107 -23.89 0.54 9.84
N ILE A 108 -23.37 1.16 8.77
CA ILE A 108 -21.98 0.99 8.31
C ILE A 108 -21.02 1.39 9.43
N ASN A 109 -21.23 2.53 10.06
CA ASN A 109 -20.35 3.00 11.14
C ASN A 109 -20.36 2.05 12.35
N GLU A 110 -21.53 1.56 12.78
CA GLU A 110 -21.65 0.58 13.87
C GLU A 110 -20.93 -0.74 13.55
N LEU A 111 -21.07 -1.24 12.32
CA LEU A 111 -20.36 -2.44 11.86
C LEU A 111 -18.85 -2.20 11.80
N SER A 112 -18.42 -1.04 11.36
CA SER A 112 -17.00 -0.65 11.27
C SER A 112 -16.35 -0.57 12.66
N ILE A 113 -17.06 -0.01 13.65
CA ILE A 113 -16.60 0.01 15.04
C ILE A 113 -16.43 -1.43 15.55
N ARG A 114 -17.41 -2.30 15.35
CA ARG A 114 -17.32 -3.71 15.76
C ARG A 114 -16.21 -4.47 15.05
N SER A 115 -16.00 -4.21 13.75
CA SER A 115 -14.91 -4.79 12.97
C SER A 115 -13.54 -4.37 13.50
N SER A 116 -13.41 -3.13 13.99
CA SER A 116 -12.15 -2.62 14.54
C SER A 116 -11.66 -3.36 15.79
N ASP A 117 -12.54 -4.06 16.52
CA ASP A 117 -12.17 -4.88 17.68
C ASP A 117 -11.27 -6.08 17.30
N TYR A 118 -11.32 -6.50 16.03
CA TYR A 118 -10.48 -7.57 15.51
C TYR A 118 -9.15 -7.08 14.96
N VAL A 119 -8.97 -5.79 14.75
CA VAL A 119 -7.78 -5.23 14.08
C VAL A 119 -6.57 -5.21 15.02
N ILE A 120 -5.44 -5.72 14.52
CA ILE A 120 -4.13 -5.53 15.15
C ILE A 120 -3.45 -4.33 14.47
N PRO A 121 -3.42 -3.15 15.12
CA PRO A 121 -2.89 -1.95 14.49
C PRO A 121 -1.41 -2.09 14.11
N ASN A 122 -1.05 -1.61 12.91
CA ASN A 122 0.34 -1.54 12.42
C ASN A 122 1.09 -2.89 12.44
N GLU A 123 0.40 -4.03 12.40
CA GLU A 123 1.06 -5.33 12.47
C GLU A 123 2.01 -5.55 11.30
N PHE A 124 1.64 -5.12 10.10
CA PHE A 124 2.51 -5.21 8.93
C PHE A 124 3.86 -4.52 9.17
N ASN A 125 3.84 -3.29 9.67
CA ASN A 125 5.06 -2.55 10.00
C ASN A 125 5.88 -3.24 11.11
N ARG A 126 5.19 -3.77 12.13
CA ARG A 126 5.87 -4.53 13.21
C ARG A 126 6.55 -5.79 12.71
N LEU A 127 5.93 -6.51 11.76
CA LEU A 127 6.51 -7.70 11.14
C LEU A 127 7.76 -7.34 10.33
N ILE A 128 7.68 -6.33 9.47
CA ILE A 128 8.84 -5.82 8.72
C ILE A 128 9.97 -5.44 9.67
N SER A 129 9.68 -4.69 10.73
CA SER A 129 10.67 -4.27 11.73
C SER A 129 11.27 -5.44 12.50
N LYS A 130 10.46 -6.46 12.84
CA LYS A 130 10.91 -7.69 13.52
C LYS A 130 11.98 -8.43 12.73
N TYR A 131 11.91 -8.39 11.41
CA TYR A 131 12.89 -8.99 10.51
C TYR A 131 13.96 -7.98 10.03
N GLY A 132 14.24 -6.95 10.84
CA GLY A 132 15.32 -6.00 10.59
C GLY A 132 15.02 -5.01 9.45
N GLY A 133 13.77 -4.90 9.06
CA GLY A 133 13.32 -3.93 8.07
C GLY A 133 13.25 -2.53 8.63
N SER A 134 13.51 -1.54 7.79
CA SER A 134 13.39 -0.11 8.10
C SER A 134 13.03 0.69 6.86
N GLY A 135 12.50 1.89 7.05
CA GLY A 135 12.12 2.76 5.95
C GLY A 135 10.99 2.18 5.10
N LEU A 136 10.05 1.43 5.73
CA LEU A 136 8.86 0.96 5.05
C LEU A 136 8.04 2.15 4.57
N ASN A 137 7.81 2.21 3.27
CA ASN A 137 7.05 3.28 2.63
C ASN A 137 6.45 2.80 1.30
N ALA A 138 5.63 3.65 0.71
CA ALA A 138 5.11 3.47 -0.64
C ALA A 138 5.00 4.82 -1.34
N ALA A 139 4.80 4.77 -2.64
CA ALA A 139 4.53 5.96 -3.45
C ALA A 139 3.70 5.59 -4.67
N THR A 140 2.65 6.35 -4.92
CA THR A 140 1.84 6.26 -6.14
C THR A 140 2.24 7.38 -7.09
N SER A 141 2.62 6.99 -8.31
CA SER A 141 2.91 7.88 -9.41
C SER A 141 1.83 7.80 -10.48
N TYR A 142 2.04 8.50 -11.60
CA TYR A 142 1.14 8.42 -12.74
C TYR A 142 1.02 7.01 -13.32
N ASP A 143 2.16 6.26 -13.40
CA ASP A 143 2.25 4.97 -14.09
C ASP A 143 2.33 3.75 -13.17
N ALA A 144 2.68 3.93 -11.90
CA ALA A 144 3.01 2.83 -11.01
C ALA A 144 2.77 3.18 -9.54
N THR A 145 2.52 2.16 -8.75
CA THR A 145 2.58 2.20 -7.29
C THR A 145 3.74 1.32 -6.83
N ILE A 146 4.58 1.87 -5.96
CA ILE A 146 5.80 1.21 -5.48
C ILE A 146 5.73 1.07 -3.97
N TYR A 147 5.96 -0.15 -3.46
CA TYR A 147 6.09 -0.45 -2.03
C TYR A 147 7.53 -0.85 -1.76
N PHE A 148 8.19 -0.24 -0.78
CA PHE A 148 9.60 -0.50 -0.57
C PHE A 148 10.03 -0.38 0.88
N ASN A 149 11.13 -1.05 1.20
CA ASN A 149 11.85 -0.89 2.46
C ASN A 149 13.27 -1.47 2.35
N THR A 150 14.11 -1.17 3.33
CA THR A 150 15.40 -1.84 3.49
C THR A 150 15.30 -2.93 4.55
N PHE A 151 16.10 -3.99 4.41
CA PHE A 151 16.18 -5.11 5.36
C PHE A 151 17.55 -5.80 5.33
N SER A 152 17.81 -6.67 6.31
CA SER A 152 19.05 -7.45 6.33
C SER A 152 18.99 -8.64 5.39
N PRO A 153 20.06 -8.98 4.63
CA PRO A 153 20.06 -10.04 3.62
C PRO A 153 19.61 -11.41 4.13
N GLN A 154 19.87 -11.72 5.38
CA GLN A 154 19.47 -12.97 6.03
C GLN A 154 17.94 -13.16 6.11
N TYR A 155 17.16 -12.10 5.98
CA TYR A 155 15.70 -12.11 6.04
C TYR A 155 15.02 -11.96 4.67
N MET A 156 15.75 -12.23 3.59
CA MET A 156 15.23 -12.15 2.22
C MET A 156 13.96 -13.01 2.03
N SER A 157 13.95 -14.23 2.56
CA SER A 157 12.80 -15.14 2.44
C SER A 157 11.58 -14.61 3.19
N GLN A 158 11.77 -14.09 4.40
CA GLN A 158 10.69 -13.52 5.21
C GLN A 158 10.15 -12.24 4.58
N TRP A 159 11.04 -11.40 4.03
CA TRP A 159 10.63 -10.23 3.29
C TRP A 159 9.75 -10.59 2.09
N ALA A 160 10.18 -11.57 1.29
CA ALA A 160 9.43 -12.03 0.12
C ALA A 160 8.09 -12.66 0.52
N GLU A 161 8.04 -13.43 1.62
CA GLU A 161 6.82 -14.05 2.13
C GLU A 161 5.80 -12.99 2.57
N ILE A 162 6.19 -12.00 3.38
CA ILE A 162 5.32 -10.95 3.89
C ILE A 162 4.76 -10.10 2.73
N ASN A 163 5.62 -9.73 1.76
CA ASN A 163 5.18 -8.93 0.62
C ASN A 163 4.33 -9.73 -0.36
N SER A 164 4.63 -11.02 -0.57
CA SER A 164 3.77 -11.90 -1.37
C SER A 164 2.38 -12.05 -0.74
N GLU A 165 2.31 -12.22 0.58
CA GLU A 165 1.05 -12.32 1.32
C GLU A 165 0.22 -11.03 1.15
N ARG A 166 0.85 -9.86 1.30
CA ARG A 166 0.21 -8.56 1.06
C ARG A 166 -0.41 -8.44 -0.33
N LEU A 167 0.31 -8.89 -1.37
CA LEU A 167 -0.14 -8.77 -2.76
C LEU A 167 -1.19 -9.82 -3.16
N LEU A 168 -1.17 -10.99 -2.53
CA LEU A 168 -2.05 -12.10 -2.86
C LEU A 168 -3.37 -12.08 -2.10
N ASN A 169 -3.35 -11.70 -0.83
CA ASN A 169 -4.48 -11.82 0.09
C ASN A 169 -4.79 -10.51 0.84
N PRO A 170 -4.81 -9.34 0.19
CA PRO A 170 -5.07 -8.10 0.89
C PRO A 170 -6.50 -8.08 1.46
N VAL A 171 -6.65 -7.53 2.66
CA VAL A 171 -7.95 -7.30 3.30
C VAL A 171 -8.13 -5.82 3.57
N PHE A 172 -9.18 -5.25 3.01
CA PHE A 172 -9.47 -3.82 3.08
C PHE A 172 -10.30 -3.50 4.33
N ARG A 173 -9.65 -3.55 5.49
CA ARG A 173 -10.23 -3.15 6.78
C ARG A 173 -10.02 -1.66 7.06
N LEU A 174 -10.82 -1.11 7.96
CA LEU A 174 -10.78 0.32 8.30
C LEU A 174 -10.95 1.25 7.10
N PHE A 175 -11.75 0.81 6.11
CA PHE A 175 -11.96 1.47 4.84
C PHE A 175 -12.35 2.95 5.02
N GLN A 176 -13.34 3.24 5.87
CA GLN A 176 -13.86 4.60 6.04
C GLN A 176 -12.82 5.55 6.64
N SER A 177 -12.15 5.14 7.71
CA SER A 177 -11.16 6.00 8.38
C SER A 177 -9.96 6.28 7.49
N GLU A 178 -9.57 5.33 6.64
CA GLU A 178 -8.47 5.55 5.70
C GLU A 178 -8.86 6.46 4.55
N LEU A 179 -10.11 6.39 4.11
CA LEU A 179 -10.63 7.32 3.10
C LEU A 179 -10.56 8.77 3.59
N GLU A 180 -10.91 9.02 4.84
CA GLU A 180 -10.80 10.34 5.48
C GLU A 180 -9.34 10.81 5.51
N THR A 181 -8.41 9.93 5.89
CA THR A 181 -6.97 10.23 5.91
C THR A 181 -6.45 10.65 4.53
N VAL A 182 -6.73 9.87 3.50
CA VAL A 182 -6.29 10.17 2.12
C VAL A 182 -6.95 11.44 1.58
N TYR A 183 -8.20 11.70 1.94
CA TYR A 183 -8.89 12.94 1.57
C TYR A 183 -8.23 14.17 2.20
N GLU A 184 -7.85 14.10 3.47
CA GLU A 184 -7.13 15.18 4.14
C GLU A 184 -5.73 15.41 3.55
N GLU A 185 -4.99 14.33 3.22
CA GLU A 185 -3.71 14.44 2.54
C GLU A 185 -3.85 15.13 1.18
N LYS A 186 -4.85 14.76 0.39
CA LYS A 186 -5.14 15.41 -0.89
C LYS A 186 -5.40 16.90 -0.72
N ASN A 187 -6.18 17.28 0.30
CA ASN A 187 -6.44 18.70 0.59
C ASN A 187 -5.15 19.44 0.99
N MET A 188 -4.29 18.83 1.81
CA MET A 188 -3.00 19.41 2.19
C MET A 188 -2.11 19.66 0.96
N TYR A 189 -2.04 18.71 0.03
CA TYR A 189 -1.28 18.91 -1.23
C TYR A 189 -1.89 19.97 -2.12
N GLY A 190 -3.22 20.12 -2.15
CA GLY A 190 -3.92 21.18 -2.88
C GLY A 190 -3.66 22.59 -2.35
N ASP A 191 -3.32 22.72 -1.07
CA ASP A 191 -3.01 24.00 -0.41
C ASP A 191 -1.56 24.46 -0.64
N PHE A 192 -0.67 23.61 -1.16
CA PHE A 192 0.66 24.02 -1.58
C PHE A 192 0.59 24.79 -2.92
N ILE A 193 1.41 25.86 -3.05
CA ILE A 193 1.44 26.74 -4.24
C ILE A 193 1.67 25.96 -5.56
N ASP A 194 2.32 24.82 -5.50
CA ASP A 194 2.62 23.95 -6.65
C ASP A 194 1.60 22.80 -6.84
N GLY A 195 0.64 22.63 -5.94
CA GLY A 195 -0.37 21.57 -5.99
C GLY A 195 -1.21 21.59 -7.28
N PRO A 196 -1.72 22.76 -7.74
CA PRO A 196 -2.50 22.88 -8.98
C PRO A 196 -1.69 22.62 -10.26
N VAL A 197 -0.35 22.62 -10.21
CA VAL A 197 0.54 22.41 -11.36
C VAL A 197 0.81 20.93 -11.59
N MET A 198 0.71 20.11 -10.56
CA MET A 198 0.93 18.65 -10.63
C MET A 198 -0.32 17.88 -11.10
N ASP A 199 -1.50 18.47 -11.04
CA ASP A 199 -2.78 17.88 -11.45
C ASP A 199 -3.14 18.16 -12.93
N ARG A 200 -2.17 18.61 -13.77
CA ARG A 200 -2.40 18.90 -15.21
C ARG A 200 -1.59 18.00 -16.12
#